data_cdd005c5cf702b2ae07dd515daefaaed
#
_entry.id   cdd005c5cf702b2ae07dd515daefaaed
#
_cell.length_a   1.000
_cell.length_b   1.000
_cell.length_c   1.000
_cell.angle_alpha   90.00
_cell.angle_beta   90.00
_cell.angle_gamma   90.00
#
_symmetry.space_group_name_H-M   'P 1'
#
loop_
_entity.id
_entity.type
_entity.pdbx_description
1 polymer ?
#
loop_
_entity_poly.entity_id
_entity_poly.type
_entity_poly.pdbx_seq_one_letter_code
_entity_poly.pdbx_strand_id
1 'polypeptide(L)' 'DFSDYLYERLHTSFSAWMSEMKIKHFTQQLTMTDRKISELSAACGYSNVSSLNRAFKANFGMTPSKYREKHL' A
#
# COMPACT_ATOMS: atom_id res chain seq x y z
N ASP A 1 17.68 25.38 -3.53
CA ASP A 1 16.43 26.07 -3.80
C ASP A 1 15.24 25.17 -3.48
N PHE A 2 14.21 25.76 -2.91
CA PHE A 2 13.01 25.04 -2.49
C PHE A 2 12.31 24.38 -3.69
N SER A 3 12.25 25.09 -4.80
CA SER A 3 11.61 24.55 -6.01
C SER A 3 12.37 23.34 -6.53
N ASP A 4 13.69 23.38 -6.53
CA ASP A 4 14.51 22.26 -6.97
C ASP A 4 14.34 21.08 -6.05
N TYR A 5 14.26 21.33 -4.76
CA TYR A 5 14.05 20.29 -3.77
C TYR A 5 12.71 19.58 -3.98
N LEU A 6 11.65 20.35 -4.18
CA LEU A 6 10.34 19.79 -4.44
C LEU A 6 10.29 18.97 -5.74
N TYR A 7 10.91 19.53 -6.78
CA TYR A 7 10.94 18.85 -8.08
C TYR A 7 11.67 17.51 -7.97
N GLU A 8 12.83 17.51 -7.35
CA GLU A 8 13.60 16.29 -7.14
C GLU A 8 12.80 15.27 -6.36
N ARG A 9 12.18 15.70 -5.29
CA ARG A 9 11.43 14.82 -4.43
C ARG A 9 10.22 14.22 -5.14
N LEU A 10 9.49 15.05 -5.88
CA LEU A 10 8.33 14.58 -6.64
C LEU A 10 8.77 13.65 -7.77
N HIS A 11 9.85 14.00 -8.43
CA HIS A 11 10.34 13.19 -9.56
C HIS A 11 10.86 11.83 -9.13
N THR A 12 11.65 11.80 -8.06
CA THR A 12 12.28 10.57 -7.59
C THR A 12 11.36 9.72 -6.72
N SER A 13 10.39 10.35 -6.03
CA SER A 13 9.54 9.68 -5.06
C SER A 13 8.09 9.51 -5.52
N PHE A 14 7.79 9.86 -6.77
CA PHE A 14 6.42 9.79 -7.25
C PHE A 14 5.86 8.36 -7.16
N SER A 15 6.63 7.39 -7.62
CA SER A 15 6.22 5.99 -7.57
C SER A 15 6.05 5.52 -6.13
N ALA A 16 6.98 5.91 -5.26
CA ALA A 16 6.91 5.55 -3.84
C ALA A 16 5.69 6.18 -3.19
N TRP A 17 5.40 7.45 -3.52
CA TRP A 17 4.24 8.14 -3.00
C TRP A 17 2.94 7.46 -3.43
N MET A 18 2.84 7.08 -4.70
CA MET A 18 1.67 6.37 -5.21
C MET A 18 1.49 5.02 -4.53
N SER A 19 2.59 4.30 -4.33
CA SER A 19 2.55 3.02 -3.62
C SER A 19 2.07 3.19 -2.19
N GLU A 20 2.55 4.24 -1.52
CA GLU A 20 2.13 4.55 -0.16
C GLU A 20 0.64 4.82 -0.08
N MET A 21 0.12 5.61 -1.02
CA MET A 21 -1.30 5.93 -1.06
C MET A 21 -2.14 4.67 -1.28
N LYS A 22 -1.70 3.81 -2.18
CA LYS A 22 -2.39 2.54 -2.45
C LYS A 22 -2.41 1.66 -1.21
N ILE A 23 -1.27 1.56 -0.54
CA ILE A 23 -1.14 0.74 0.67
C ILE A 23 -2.01 1.29 1.79
N LYS A 24 -2.04 2.60 1.96
CA LYS A 24 -2.88 3.22 2.98
C LYS A 24 -4.36 2.92 2.75
N HIS A 25 -4.79 3.08 1.50
CA HIS A 25 -6.17 2.80 1.13
C HIS A 25 -6.50 1.32 1.36
N PHE A 26 -5.60 0.43 0.94
CA PHE A 26 -5.77 -0.99 1.15
C PHE A 26 -5.87 -1.32 2.63
N THR A 27 -4.99 -0.75 3.44
CA THR A 27 -4.95 -1.02 4.88
C THR A 27 -6.25 -0.59 5.55
N GLN A 28 -6.80 0.55 5.16
CA GLN A 28 -8.09 0.99 5.68
C GLN A 28 -9.17 -0.03 5.36
N GLN A 29 -9.27 -0.45 4.11
CA GLN A 29 -10.27 -1.43 3.69
C GLN A 29 -10.05 -2.77 4.38
N LEU A 30 -8.79 -3.15 4.57
CA LEU A 30 -8.44 -4.40 5.22
C LEU A 30 -8.99 -4.50 6.64
N THR A 31 -8.91 -3.41 7.38
CA THR A 31 -9.35 -3.37 8.78
C THR A 31 -10.81 -2.98 8.94
N MET A 32 -11.38 -2.29 7.97
CA MET A 32 -12.77 -1.82 8.04
C MET A 32 -13.78 -2.75 7.38
N THR A 33 -13.33 -3.70 6.56
CA THR A 33 -14.22 -4.62 5.86
C THR A 33 -13.75 -6.06 6.02
N ASP A 34 -14.66 -7.00 5.76
CA ASP A 34 -14.34 -8.42 5.80
C ASP A 34 -14.02 -8.97 4.40
N ARG A 35 -13.83 -8.12 3.43
CA ARG A 35 -13.56 -8.52 2.07
C ARG A 35 -12.26 -9.30 1.96
N LYS A 36 -12.20 -10.16 0.96
CA LYS A 36 -11.00 -10.96 0.71
C LYS A 36 -9.84 -10.07 0.29
N ILE A 37 -8.65 -10.47 0.69
CA ILE A 37 -7.43 -9.71 0.35
C ILE A 37 -7.27 -9.59 -1.15
N SER A 38 -7.59 -10.63 -1.91
CA SER A 38 -7.50 -10.60 -3.37
C SER A 38 -8.46 -9.57 -3.98
N GLU A 39 -9.65 -9.44 -3.41
CA GLU A 39 -10.62 -8.45 -3.88
C GLU A 39 -10.12 -7.04 -3.60
N LEU A 40 -9.60 -6.81 -2.41
CA LEU A 40 -9.07 -5.51 -2.03
C LEU A 40 -7.84 -5.15 -2.84
N SER A 41 -7.02 -6.14 -3.15
CA SER A 41 -5.84 -5.95 -3.99
C SER A 41 -6.23 -5.41 -5.37
N ALA A 42 -7.22 -6.05 -5.98
CA ALA A 42 -7.70 -5.63 -7.30
C ALA A 42 -8.32 -4.24 -7.23
N ALA A 43 -9.08 -3.96 -6.18
CA ALA A 43 -9.72 -2.65 -6.00
C ALA A 43 -8.70 -1.53 -5.82
N CYS A 44 -7.53 -1.86 -5.26
CA CYS A 44 -6.48 -0.88 -5.04
C CYS A 44 -5.52 -0.72 -6.23
N GLY A 45 -5.77 -1.46 -7.30
CA GLY A 45 -4.98 -1.33 -8.51
C GLY A 45 -3.73 -2.18 -8.58
N TYR A 46 -3.63 -3.21 -7.76
CA TYR A 46 -2.51 -4.15 -7.83
C TYR A 46 -2.78 -5.22 -8.86
N SER A 47 -1.75 -5.59 -9.61
CA SER A 47 -1.87 -6.61 -10.66
C SER A 47 -2.19 -7.97 -10.09
N ASN A 48 -1.62 -8.28 -8.93
CA ASN A 48 -1.84 -9.56 -8.26
C ASN A 48 -1.56 -9.43 -6.78
N VAL A 49 -1.93 -10.47 -6.03
CA VAL A 49 -1.77 -10.46 -4.58
C VAL A 49 -0.29 -10.51 -4.17
N SER A 50 0.54 -11.14 -4.98
CA SER A 50 1.98 -11.20 -4.69
C SER A 50 2.61 -9.83 -4.65
N SER A 51 2.26 -8.95 -5.61
CA SER A 51 2.74 -7.58 -5.63
C SER A 51 2.29 -6.83 -4.39
N LEU A 52 1.03 -7.01 -4.00
CA LEU A 52 0.48 -6.40 -2.80
C LEU A 52 1.22 -6.88 -1.56
N ASN A 53 1.40 -8.20 -1.44
CA ASN A 53 2.08 -8.78 -0.28
C ASN A 53 3.48 -8.21 -0.12
N ARG A 54 4.20 -8.09 -1.22
CA ARG A 54 5.57 -7.55 -1.19
C ARG A 54 5.57 -6.10 -0.72
N ALA A 55 4.70 -5.29 -1.29
CA ALA A 55 4.62 -3.87 -0.94
C ALA A 55 4.16 -3.69 0.52
N PHE A 56 3.18 -4.47 0.93
CA PHE A 56 2.65 -4.39 2.28
C PHE A 56 3.70 -4.80 3.31
N LYS A 57 4.41 -5.90 3.05
CA LYS A 57 5.46 -6.38 3.94
C LYS A 57 6.59 -5.36 4.06
N ALA A 58 6.93 -4.68 2.96
CA ALA A 58 7.96 -3.67 2.97
C ALA A 58 7.57 -2.47 3.83
N ASN A 59 6.27 -2.15 3.89
CA ASN A 59 5.79 -0.99 4.66
C ASN A 59 5.46 -1.32 6.11
N PHE A 60 4.97 -2.51 6.38
CA PHE A 60 4.47 -2.88 7.71
C PHE A 60 5.23 -4.02 8.36
N GLY A 61 6.14 -4.66 7.64
CA GLY A 61 6.94 -5.75 8.19
C GLY A 61 6.19 -7.06 8.34
N MET A 62 4.96 -7.15 7.86
CA MET A 62 4.15 -8.36 7.95
C MET A 62 3.20 -8.45 6.76
N THR A 63 2.65 -9.64 6.53
CA THR A 63 1.68 -9.86 5.44
C THR A 63 0.33 -9.23 5.79
N PRO A 64 -0.51 -8.93 4.77
CA PRO A 64 -1.85 -8.42 5.03
C PRO A 64 -2.70 -9.34 5.90
N SER A 65 -2.60 -10.64 5.71
CA SER A 65 -3.34 -11.60 6.52
C SER A 65 -2.97 -11.48 7.99
N LYS A 66 -1.68 -11.39 8.25
CA LYS A 66 -1.18 -11.27 9.61
C LYS A 66 -1.60 -9.96 10.25
N TYR A 67 -1.55 -8.89 9.47
CA TYR A 67 -1.99 -7.58 9.92
C TYR A 67 -3.46 -7.60 10.31
N ARG A 68 -4.30 -8.20 9.46
CA ARG A 68 -5.74 -8.32 9.75
C ARG A 68 -5.99 -9.10 11.03
N GLU A 69 -5.27 -10.20 11.22
CA GLU A 69 -5.37 -11.01 12.44
C GLU A 69 -5.09 -10.19 13.68
N LYS A 70 -4.08 -9.36 13.62
CA LYS A 70 -3.68 -8.52 14.76
C LYS A 70 -4.73 -7.47 15.11
N HIS A 71 -5.51 -7.05 14.12
CA HIS A 71 -6.47 -5.96 14.30
C HIS A 71 -7.92 -6.44 14.36
N LEU A 72 -8.14 -7.73 14.46
CA LEU A 72 -9.49 -8.27 14.65
C LEU A 72 -9.92 -8.25 16.11
#